data_017c553d779d8a0d84b72bd383312856
#
_entry.id   017c553d779d8a0d84b72bd383312856
#
_cell.length_a   1.000
_cell.length_b   1.000
_cell.length_c   1.000
_cell.angle_alpha   90.00
_cell.angle_beta   90.00
_cell.angle_gamma   90.00
#
_symmetry.space_group_name_H-M   'P 1'
#
loop_
_entity.id
_entity.type
_entity.pdbx_description
1 polymer ?
#
loop_
_entity_poly.entity_id
_entity_poly.type
_entity_poly.pdbx_seq_one_letter_code
_entity_poly.pdbx_strand_id
1 'polypeptide(L)'
;MGIPFPAVTSRAVALVLVSLVLCTELPASEIQKGEYLTRAADCIGCHTSNPSRPFAGGYRVPTPFGDVYSTNITPDPDTGIGRYSADEFVRAVQKGIRRDGADLYPAMPYDSFAAMSREDVLAIRAYLLAQPPISQPRPRNILPFPFNQRWTVALWKLANLRTGSFTPDRSRTAAWNRGAYLVEALGHCGACHTPRNATFGMDEDHKLAGGTAGIWHAFNITSDKIAGVGDWSNEELSRFLKTGAVPGKAYAGGPMAETVMNSLQHLSDDDIQAIVAYLRDVPAQPGDEKQPRFSWGNAPAADGDAGTEGMTQGSGTATGDDLYRSLCSTCHGATGGGSSDGSYPSLTRNSTAGAATPEDVVMTILEGVKAGDVAGRQSMAAFGGWLDDGQVAALANYVTARFGNPDVNVTAADVRQMRAGSTTSRTIMILAAQSLAAGAAVLMLGLLLLLARRLRRGTSSARLMFLHRDRR
;
A
#
# COMPACT_ATOMS: atom_id res chain seq x y z
N MET A 1 91.11 29.58 -31.87
CA MET A 1 90.35 28.68 -32.79
C MET A 1 89.43 27.85 -31.95
N GLY A 2 88.20 28.21 -31.84
CA GLY A 2 87.17 27.51 -31.08
C GLY A 2 86.02 27.17 -32.05
N ILE A 3 85.70 25.92 -32.07
CA ILE A 3 84.61 25.35 -32.88
C ILE A 3 83.33 25.31 -31.98
N PRO A 4 82.21 25.91 -32.42
CA PRO A 4 80.98 25.80 -31.62
C PRO A 4 80.27 24.53 -31.93
N PHE A 5 79.80 23.78 -30.87
CA PHE A 5 78.85 22.67 -30.96
C PHE A 5 77.47 23.20 -31.00
N PRO A 6 76.57 22.62 -31.84
CA PRO A 6 75.11 22.96 -31.87
C PRO A 6 74.37 22.33 -30.71
N ALA A 7 73.54 23.17 -30.09
CA ALA A 7 72.63 22.74 -29.04
C ALA A 7 71.48 21.94 -29.64
N VAL A 8 71.34 20.68 -29.23
CA VAL A 8 70.18 19.84 -29.53
C VAL A 8 69.08 20.17 -28.51
N THR A 9 68.06 20.90 -28.94
CA THR A 9 66.84 21.11 -28.13
C THR A 9 65.93 19.90 -28.22
N SER A 10 66.03 19.08 -27.18
CA SER A 10 65.09 17.94 -26.98
C SER A 10 63.74 18.49 -26.48
N ARG A 11 62.74 18.62 -27.38
CA ARG A 11 61.35 18.86 -26.97
C ARG A 11 60.75 17.52 -26.52
N ALA A 12 60.85 17.26 -25.23
CA ALA A 12 60.04 16.23 -24.60
C ALA A 12 58.58 16.70 -24.57
N VAL A 13 57.79 16.20 -25.47
CA VAL A 13 56.31 16.33 -25.42
C VAL A 13 55.83 15.40 -24.33
N ALA A 14 55.57 15.93 -23.14
CA ALA A 14 54.86 15.23 -22.09
C ALA A 14 53.39 15.15 -22.48
N LEU A 15 52.96 14.00 -23.05
CA LEU A 15 51.55 13.65 -23.15
C LEU A 15 51.01 13.37 -21.74
N VAL A 16 50.41 14.40 -21.12
CA VAL A 16 49.59 14.23 -19.94
C VAL A 16 48.25 13.63 -20.42
N LEU A 17 48.10 12.30 -20.34
CA LEU A 17 46.83 11.64 -20.42
C LEU A 17 45.99 12.03 -19.19
N VAL A 18 45.25 13.15 -19.33
CA VAL A 18 44.15 13.47 -18.43
C VAL A 18 43.03 12.49 -18.75
N SER A 19 43.00 11.37 -18.00
CA SER A 19 41.83 10.50 -17.94
C SER A 19 40.69 11.32 -17.32
N LEU A 20 39.90 12.04 -18.15
CA LEU A 20 38.62 12.56 -17.75
C LEU A 20 37.72 11.33 -17.48
N VAL A 21 37.66 10.95 -16.21
CA VAL A 21 36.53 10.18 -15.70
C VAL A 21 35.34 11.13 -15.82
N LEU A 22 34.62 11.02 -16.93
CA LEU A 22 33.29 11.61 -17.10
C LEU A 22 32.37 10.94 -16.08
N CYS A 23 32.41 11.39 -14.82
CA CYS A 23 31.27 11.31 -13.95
C CYS A 23 30.20 12.16 -14.63
N THR A 24 29.31 11.54 -15.41
CA THR A 24 28.11 12.20 -15.89
C THR A 24 27.26 12.44 -14.65
N GLU A 25 27.46 13.61 -14.00
CA GLU A 25 26.52 14.10 -13.01
C GLU A 25 25.16 14.19 -13.73
N LEU A 26 24.17 13.47 -13.21
CA LEU A 26 22.81 13.56 -13.70
C LEU A 26 22.36 15.01 -13.55
N PRO A 27 21.73 15.61 -14.54
CA PRO A 27 21.30 17.00 -14.46
C PRO A 27 20.38 17.19 -13.24
N ALA A 28 20.55 18.26 -12.50
CA ALA A 28 19.79 18.55 -11.28
C ALA A 28 18.27 18.48 -11.52
N SER A 29 17.81 18.81 -12.71
CA SER A 29 16.41 18.67 -13.15
C SER A 29 15.91 17.22 -13.15
N GLU A 30 16.75 16.25 -13.49
CA GLU A 30 16.39 14.82 -13.49
C GLU A 30 16.23 14.30 -12.05
N ILE A 31 17.10 14.71 -11.15
CA ILE A 31 17.02 14.35 -9.72
C ILE A 31 15.77 14.98 -9.10
N GLN A 32 15.45 16.24 -9.40
CA GLN A 32 14.23 16.91 -8.92
C GLN A 32 12.96 16.21 -9.45
N LYS A 33 12.94 15.85 -10.73
CA LYS A 33 11.86 15.04 -11.29
C LYS A 33 11.75 13.72 -10.57
N GLY A 34 12.87 13.04 -10.33
CA GLY A 34 12.92 11.78 -9.60
C GLY A 34 12.42 11.89 -8.17
N GLU A 35 12.75 12.96 -7.45
CA GLU A 35 12.23 13.24 -6.12
C GLU A 35 10.71 13.37 -6.13
N TYR A 36 10.17 14.20 -7.02
CA TYR A 36 8.74 14.40 -7.15
C TYR A 36 8.00 13.08 -7.44
N LEU A 37 8.49 12.29 -8.39
CA LEU A 37 7.90 10.99 -8.75
C LEU A 37 8.03 9.96 -7.62
N THR A 38 9.14 9.97 -6.86
CA THR A 38 9.35 9.09 -5.70
C THR A 38 8.34 9.41 -4.59
N ARG A 39 8.04 10.70 -4.37
CA ARG A 39 6.98 11.14 -3.45
C ARG A 39 5.60 10.74 -3.97
N ALA A 40 5.30 11.01 -5.25
CA ALA A 40 4.03 10.67 -5.86
C ALA A 40 3.73 9.15 -5.84
N ALA A 41 4.78 8.32 -5.93
CA ALA A 41 4.69 6.86 -5.83
C ALA A 41 4.72 6.34 -4.38
N ASP A 42 4.76 7.21 -3.38
CA ASP A 42 4.83 6.88 -1.94
C ASP A 42 5.89 5.83 -1.60
N CYS A 43 7.04 5.87 -2.26
CA CYS A 43 8.11 4.90 -2.00
C CYS A 43 8.58 4.92 -0.53
N ILE A 44 8.59 6.12 0.08
CA ILE A 44 9.03 6.32 1.47
C ILE A 44 8.11 5.62 2.47
N GLY A 45 6.80 5.60 2.23
CA GLY A 45 5.80 5.00 3.11
C GLY A 45 6.06 3.52 3.37
N CYS A 46 6.41 2.77 2.31
CA CYS A 46 6.74 1.36 2.44
C CYS A 46 8.23 1.11 2.71
N HIS A 47 9.15 1.91 2.17
CA HIS A 47 10.59 1.64 2.25
C HIS A 47 11.30 2.33 3.41
N THR A 48 10.55 2.80 4.44
CA THR A 48 11.10 3.44 5.64
C THR A 48 10.44 2.87 6.89
N SER A 49 11.14 2.02 7.64
CA SER A 49 10.67 1.52 8.95
C SER A 49 11.11 2.42 10.10
N ASN A 50 12.15 3.22 9.90
CA ASN A 50 12.68 4.19 10.86
C ASN A 50 12.87 5.54 10.16
N PRO A 51 12.18 6.61 10.60
CA PRO A 51 12.29 7.94 9.98
C PRO A 51 13.71 8.51 9.90
N SER A 52 14.60 8.15 10.82
CA SER A 52 16.02 8.56 10.76
C SER A 52 16.84 7.80 9.72
N ARG A 53 16.26 6.78 9.06
CA ARG A 53 16.91 5.94 8.04
C ARG A 53 15.98 5.79 6.81
N PRO A 54 15.68 6.89 6.12
CA PRO A 54 14.75 6.88 5.00
C PRO A 54 15.22 5.93 3.89
N PHE A 55 14.29 5.26 3.25
CA PHE A 55 14.51 4.30 2.16
C PHE A 55 15.33 3.05 2.53
N ALA A 56 15.71 2.86 3.79
CA ALA A 56 16.48 1.69 4.21
C ALA A 56 15.65 0.40 4.32
N GLY A 57 14.34 0.47 4.10
CA GLY A 57 13.44 -0.69 4.13
C GLY A 57 13.15 -1.21 5.55
N GLY A 58 12.77 -2.48 5.64
CA GLY A 58 12.43 -3.13 6.91
C GLY A 58 11.01 -2.87 7.40
N TYR A 59 10.20 -2.13 6.65
CA TYR A 59 8.80 -1.90 6.99
C TYR A 59 8.00 -3.20 6.81
N ARG A 60 7.18 -3.54 7.80
CA ARG A 60 6.32 -4.72 7.80
C ARG A 60 5.03 -4.43 7.06
N VAL A 61 4.82 -5.09 5.95
CA VAL A 61 3.57 -5.06 5.18
C VAL A 61 2.76 -6.31 5.51
N PRO A 62 1.69 -6.19 6.30
CA PRO A 62 0.80 -7.32 6.57
C PRO A 62 0.01 -7.65 5.30
N THR A 63 -0.02 -8.95 4.95
CA THR A 63 -0.80 -9.45 3.82
C THR A 63 -1.74 -10.56 4.27
N PRO A 64 -2.77 -10.93 3.50
CA PRO A 64 -3.61 -12.08 3.81
C PRO A 64 -2.84 -13.40 3.97
N PHE A 65 -1.63 -13.46 3.42
CA PHE A 65 -0.80 -14.68 3.40
C PHE A 65 0.34 -14.67 4.43
N GLY A 66 0.51 -13.60 5.19
CA GLY A 66 1.59 -13.40 6.14
C GLY A 66 2.27 -12.05 5.97
N ASP A 67 3.42 -11.88 6.61
CA ASP A 67 4.12 -10.62 6.62
C ASP A 67 5.25 -10.58 5.59
N VAL A 68 5.24 -9.53 4.78
CA VAL A 68 6.31 -9.20 3.84
C VAL A 68 7.05 -7.98 4.37
N TYR A 69 8.37 -8.02 4.33
CA TYR A 69 9.20 -6.86 4.72
C TYR A 69 9.77 -6.17 3.49
N SER A 70 9.68 -4.84 3.48
CA SER A 70 10.19 -4.02 2.39
C SER A 70 11.72 -4.10 2.30
N THR A 71 12.24 -3.91 1.10
CA THR A 71 13.69 -3.93 0.84
C THR A 71 14.31 -2.56 1.04
N ASN A 72 15.61 -2.53 1.32
CA ASN A 72 16.42 -1.33 1.23
C ASN A 72 16.52 -0.87 -0.23
N ILE A 73 16.18 0.38 -0.50
CA ILE A 73 16.29 1.02 -1.82
C ILE A 73 17.25 2.21 -1.82
N THR A 74 18.11 2.34 -0.77
CA THR A 74 19.23 3.27 -0.79
C THR A 74 20.36 2.77 -1.72
N PRO A 75 21.34 3.61 -2.09
CA PRO A 75 22.44 3.21 -2.96
C PRO A 75 23.49 2.30 -2.29
N ASP A 76 23.18 1.71 -1.13
CA ASP A 76 24.05 0.72 -0.51
C ASP A 76 24.27 -0.47 -1.46
N PRO A 77 25.55 -0.85 -1.75
CA PRO A 77 25.83 -1.87 -2.76
C PRO A 77 25.48 -3.29 -2.32
N ASP A 78 25.40 -3.56 -1.03
CA ASP A 78 25.25 -4.92 -0.51
C ASP A 78 23.79 -5.21 -0.10
N THR A 79 23.13 -4.25 0.52
CA THR A 79 21.77 -4.42 1.04
C THR A 79 20.72 -3.63 0.26
N GLY A 80 21.12 -2.64 -0.55
CA GLY A 80 20.27 -1.73 -1.30
C GLY A 80 20.29 -1.96 -2.81
N ILE A 81 20.10 -0.85 -3.56
CA ILE A 81 20.03 -0.87 -5.03
C ILE A 81 21.33 -0.43 -5.71
N GLY A 82 22.43 -0.18 -4.97
CA GLY A 82 23.66 0.39 -5.51
C GLY A 82 24.29 -0.42 -6.66
N ARG A 83 24.06 -1.74 -6.70
CA ARG A 83 24.54 -2.61 -7.79
C ARG A 83 23.52 -2.89 -8.88
N TYR A 84 22.31 -2.29 -8.84
CA TYR A 84 21.31 -2.48 -9.90
C TYR A 84 21.67 -1.67 -11.14
N SER A 85 21.78 -2.31 -12.28
CA SER A 85 21.79 -1.61 -13.57
C SER A 85 20.44 -0.89 -13.79
N ALA A 86 20.38 0.01 -14.76
CA ALA A 86 19.15 0.70 -15.15
C ALA A 86 18.03 -0.31 -15.53
N ASP A 87 18.39 -1.34 -16.33
CA ASP A 87 17.42 -2.34 -16.78
C ASP A 87 16.95 -3.26 -15.64
N GLU A 88 17.85 -3.61 -14.71
CA GLU A 88 17.48 -4.40 -13.53
C GLU A 88 16.54 -3.63 -12.61
N PHE A 89 16.76 -2.34 -12.43
CA PHE A 89 15.88 -1.49 -11.63
C PHE A 89 14.49 -1.34 -12.28
N VAL A 90 14.44 -1.04 -13.59
CA VAL A 90 13.19 -0.98 -14.33
C VAL A 90 12.43 -2.32 -14.26
N ARG A 91 13.15 -3.43 -14.43
CA ARG A 91 12.56 -4.77 -14.32
C ARG A 91 12.02 -5.06 -12.91
N ALA A 92 12.70 -4.59 -11.86
CA ALA A 92 12.24 -4.74 -10.49
C ALA A 92 10.96 -3.94 -10.23
N VAL A 93 10.89 -2.69 -10.69
CA VAL A 93 9.74 -1.80 -10.49
C VAL A 93 8.54 -2.23 -11.34
N GLN A 94 8.73 -2.48 -12.62
CA GLN A 94 7.61 -2.75 -13.55
C GLN A 94 7.19 -4.22 -13.61
N LYS A 95 8.11 -5.16 -13.33
CA LYS A 95 7.84 -6.59 -13.47
C LYS A 95 7.99 -7.37 -12.16
N GLY A 96 8.36 -6.69 -11.07
CA GLY A 96 8.58 -7.34 -9.80
C GLY A 96 9.64 -8.45 -9.86
N ILE A 97 10.74 -8.25 -10.59
CA ILE A 97 11.83 -9.21 -10.70
C ILE A 97 13.10 -8.60 -10.16
N ARG A 98 13.62 -9.18 -9.09
CA ARG A 98 14.87 -8.77 -8.45
C ARG A 98 16.09 -8.94 -9.38
N ARG A 99 17.22 -8.33 -9.01
CA ARG A 99 18.50 -8.45 -9.71
C ARG A 99 18.95 -9.90 -9.88
N ASP A 100 18.76 -10.75 -8.87
CA ASP A 100 19.09 -12.19 -8.89
C ASP A 100 18.05 -13.05 -9.63
N GLY A 101 17.07 -12.45 -10.29
CA GLY A 101 16.01 -13.12 -11.03
C GLY A 101 14.83 -13.58 -10.19
N ALA A 102 14.86 -13.45 -8.86
CA ALA A 102 13.76 -13.90 -8.02
C ALA A 102 12.56 -12.95 -8.12
N ASP A 103 11.35 -13.52 -8.14
CA ASP A 103 10.11 -12.75 -8.11
C ASP A 103 9.92 -12.01 -6.78
N LEU A 104 9.51 -10.74 -6.84
CA LEU A 104 9.07 -9.96 -5.69
C LEU A 104 7.63 -10.34 -5.34
N TYR A 105 7.30 -10.34 -4.05
CA TYR A 105 5.91 -10.50 -3.62
C TYR A 105 5.08 -9.26 -4.03
N PRO A 106 3.80 -9.44 -4.43
CA PRO A 106 2.95 -8.34 -4.88
C PRO A 106 2.44 -7.44 -3.72
N ALA A 107 3.16 -7.41 -2.61
CA ALA A 107 3.07 -6.35 -1.60
C ALA A 107 3.69 -5.04 -2.10
N MET A 108 4.61 -5.11 -3.06
CA MET A 108 5.02 -3.98 -3.89
C MET A 108 4.06 -3.91 -5.07
N PRO A 109 3.40 -2.79 -5.33
CA PRO A 109 2.34 -2.68 -6.35
C PRO A 109 2.91 -2.59 -7.78
N TYR A 110 3.76 -3.54 -8.16
CA TYR A 110 4.34 -3.56 -9.50
C TYR A 110 3.33 -3.89 -10.60
N ASP A 111 2.15 -4.40 -10.26
CA ASP A 111 1.01 -4.52 -11.15
C ASP A 111 0.47 -3.15 -11.60
N SER A 112 0.50 -2.13 -10.74
CA SER A 112 0.27 -0.74 -11.12
C SER A 112 1.50 -0.10 -11.77
N PHE A 113 2.67 -0.26 -11.14
CA PHE A 113 3.93 0.32 -11.65
C PHE A 113 4.34 -0.22 -13.03
N ALA A 114 3.80 -1.34 -13.47
CA ALA A 114 3.99 -1.85 -14.83
C ALA A 114 3.56 -0.83 -15.91
N ALA A 115 2.60 0.03 -15.58
CA ALA A 115 2.11 1.08 -16.47
C ALA A 115 2.96 2.36 -16.46
N MET A 116 3.95 2.51 -15.57
CA MET A 116 4.83 3.67 -15.56
C MET A 116 5.68 3.75 -16.82
N SER A 117 6.05 4.96 -17.24
CA SER A 117 7.03 5.14 -18.30
C SER A 117 8.43 4.72 -17.83
N ARG A 118 9.26 4.22 -18.73
CA ARG A 118 10.65 3.90 -18.42
C ARG A 118 11.44 5.11 -17.94
N GLU A 119 11.19 6.26 -18.53
CA GLU A 119 11.81 7.52 -18.19
C GLU A 119 11.52 7.92 -16.74
N ASP A 120 10.28 7.79 -16.30
CA ASP A 120 9.89 8.11 -14.93
C ASP A 120 10.50 7.14 -13.91
N VAL A 121 10.55 5.85 -14.23
CA VAL A 121 11.24 4.86 -13.39
C VAL A 121 12.75 5.16 -13.29
N LEU A 122 13.38 5.60 -14.37
CA LEU A 122 14.80 5.97 -14.36
C LEU A 122 15.05 7.28 -13.60
N ALA A 123 14.14 8.25 -13.66
CA ALA A 123 14.23 9.47 -12.85
C ALA A 123 14.11 9.12 -11.34
N ILE A 124 13.19 8.25 -10.94
CA ILE A 124 13.11 7.74 -9.56
C ILE A 124 14.44 7.07 -9.15
N ARG A 125 15.01 6.23 -10.02
CA ARG A 125 16.31 5.62 -9.75
C ARG A 125 17.41 6.66 -9.54
N ALA A 126 17.45 7.68 -10.36
CA ALA A 126 18.44 8.77 -10.26
C ALA A 126 18.37 9.46 -8.89
N TYR A 127 17.16 9.80 -8.43
CA TYR A 127 16.95 10.37 -7.11
C TYR A 127 17.37 9.41 -5.97
N LEU A 128 16.98 8.14 -6.04
CA LEU A 128 17.32 7.15 -5.01
C LEU A 128 18.82 6.89 -4.94
N LEU A 129 19.53 6.92 -6.07
CA LEU A 129 20.99 6.78 -6.09
C LEU A 129 21.74 8.01 -5.57
N ALA A 130 21.10 9.17 -5.53
CA ALA A 130 21.64 10.39 -4.93
C ALA A 130 21.43 10.44 -3.40
N GLN A 131 20.69 9.48 -2.81
CA GLN A 131 20.51 9.42 -1.35
C GLN A 131 21.74 8.86 -0.65
N PRO A 132 21.94 9.15 0.66
CA PRO A 132 22.98 8.52 1.44
C PRO A 132 22.84 6.99 1.47
N PRO A 133 23.93 6.22 1.26
CA PRO A 133 23.88 4.78 1.39
C PRO A 133 23.68 4.38 2.86
N ILE A 134 22.73 3.48 3.12
CA ILE A 134 22.43 2.98 4.45
C ILE A 134 22.50 1.45 4.40
N SER A 135 23.45 0.85 5.10
CA SER A 135 23.50 -0.61 5.20
C SER A 135 22.42 -1.12 6.15
N GLN A 136 21.45 -1.84 5.61
CA GLN A 136 20.35 -2.46 6.36
C GLN A 136 19.88 -3.73 5.68
N PRO A 137 20.24 -4.91 6.22
CA PRO A 137 19.70 -6.17 5.75
C PRO A 137 18.19 -6.25 6.00
N ARG A 138 17.45 -6.70 5.00
CA ARG A 138 16.00 -6.88 5.12
C ARG A 138 15.67 -8.06 6.04
N PRO A 139 14.70 -7.93 6.98
CA PRO A 139 14.17 -9.07 7.73
C PRO A 139 13.59 -10.15 6.80
N ARG A 140 13.56 -11.39 7.25
CA ARG A 140 12.93 -12.49 6.51
C ARG A 140 11.42 -12.32 6.52
N ASN A 141 10.78 -12.59 5.39
CA ASN A 141 9.32 -12.63 5.31
C ASN A 141 8.78 -13.77 6.18
N ILE A 142 7.64 -13.56 6.82
CA ILE A 142 6.93 -14.54 7.65
C ILE A 142 5.71 -15.01 6.86
N LEU A 143 5.91 -16.02 6.03
CA LEU A 143 4.90 -16.57 5.13
C LEU A 143 4.79 -18.08 5.35
N PRO A 144 3.58 -18.64 5.59
CA PRO A 144 3.36 -20.08 5.68
C PRO A 144 3.49 -20.73 4.28
N PHE A 145 3.76 -22.04 4.28
CA PHE A 145 3.66 -22.82 3.04
C PHE A 145 2.20 -22.82 2.53
N PRO A 146 1.95 -22.72 1.20
CA PRO A 146 2.92 -22.66 0.10
C PRO A 146 3.41 -21.26 -0.25
N PHE A 147 2.94 -20.18 0.40
CA PHE A 147 3.19 -18.78 0.04
C PHE A 147 4.64 -18.32 0.28
N ASN A 148 5.42 -19.06 1.05
CA ASN A 148 6.87 -18.87 1.16
C ASN A 148 7.66 -19.38 -0.05
N GLN A 149 6.98 -20.01 -1.03
CA GLN A 149 7.61 -20.53 -2.25
C GLN A 149 7.44 -19.55 -3.41
N ARG A 150 8.54 -19.18 -4.07
CA ARG A 150 8.54 -18.16 -5.14
C ARG A 150 7.75 -18.55 -6.38
N TRP A 151 7.58 -19.84 -6.66
CA TRP A 151 6.76 -20.30 -7.79
C TRP A 151 5.28 -19.88 -7.65
N THR A 152 4.77 -19.67 -6.43
CA THR A 152 3.41 -19.17 -6.22
C THR A 152 3.26 -17.76 -6.75
N VAL A 153 4.30 -16.93 -6.61
CA VAL A 153 4.32 -15.56 -7.16
C VAL A 153 4.36 -15.59 -8.70
N ALA A 154 5.11 -16.53 -9.29
CA ALA A 154 5.14 -16.69 -10.75
C ALA A 154 3.75 -17.04 -11.31
N LEU A 155 3.01 -17.94 -10.63
CA LEU A 155 1.63 -18.25 -11.00
C LEU A 155 0.70 -17.05 -10.82
N TRP A 156 0.86 -16.31 -9.72
CA TRP A 156 0.09 -15.09 -9.52
C TRP A 156 0.34 -14.05 -10.62
N LYS A 157 1.59 -13.85 -11.01
CA LYS A 157 1.94 -12.93 -12.11
C LYS A 157 1.32 -13.37 -13.44
N LEU A 158 1.32 -14.65 -13.73
CA LEU A 158 0.70 -15.18 -14.96
C LEU A 158 -0.80 -14.85 -15.04
N ALA A 159 -1.49 -14.85 -13.89
CA ALA A 159 -2.91 -14.56 -13.82
C ALA A 159 -3.23 -13.05 -13.77
N ASN A 160 -2.39 -12.23 -13.14
CA ASN A 160 -2.76 -10.87 -12.73
C ASN A 160 -1.85 -9.77 -13.29
N LEU A 161 -0.58 -10.06 -13.61
CA LEU A 161 0.34 -9.02 -14.06
C LEU A 161 0.10 -8.69 -15.53
N ARG A 162 -0.43 -7.50 -15.79
CA ARG A 162 -0.49 -6.91 -17.13
C ARG A 162 0.76 -6.06 -17.34
N THR A 163 1.42 -6.23 -18.47
CA THR A 163 2.61 -5.47 -18.84
C THR A 163 2.29 -4.51 -19.97
N GLY A 164 2.75 -3.29 -19.86
CA GLY A 164 2.59 -2.26 -20.89
C GLY A 164 2.57 -0.87 -20.25
N SER A 165 3.25 0.06 -20.87
CA SER A 165 3.23 1.45 -20.40
C SER A 165 1.86 2.08 -20.62
N PHE A 166 1.48 2.99 -19.73
CA PHE A 166 0.28 3.81 -19.85
C PHE A 166 0.25 4.50 -21.22
N THR A 167 -0.88 4.36 -21.90
CA THR A 167 -1.11 5.02 -23.19
C THR A 167 -2.19 6.07 -23.01
N PRO A 168 -1.88 7.36 -23.25
CA PRO A 168 -2.87 8.42 -23.15
C PRO A 168 -4.04 8.21 -24.12
N ASP A 169 -5.25 8.42 -23.62
CA ASP A 169 -6.47 8.44 -24.44
C ASP A 169 -6.55 9.78 -25.16
N ARG A 170 -6.45 9.75 -26.50
CA ARG A 170 -6.46 10.93 -27.37
C ARG A 170 -7.82 11.64 -27.39
N SER A 171 -8.90 10.99 -26.95
CA SER A 171 -10.23 11.59 -26.85
C SER A 171 -10.41 12.41 -25.57
N ARG A 172 -9.48 12.30 -24.63
CA ARG A 172 -9.51 12.95 -23.31
C ARG A 172 -8.54 14.12 -23.22
N THR A 173 -8.78 15.00 -22.25
CA THR A 173 -7.88 16.14 -22.01
C THR A 173 -6.51 15.70 -21.47
N ALA A 174 -5.51 16.56 -21.59
CA ALA A 174 -4.19 16.30 -21.00
C ALA A 174 -4.26 16.13 -19.46
N ALA A 175 -5.09 16.96 -18.80
CA ALA A 175 -5.31 16.86 -17.35
C ALA A 175 -5.93 15.50 -16.98
N TRP A 176 -6.95 15.05 -17.70
CA TRP A 176 -7.54 13.73 -17.46
C TRP A 176 -6.52 12.59 -17.62
N ASN A 177 -5.73 12.61 -18.70
CA ASN A 177 -4.69 11.62 -18.95
C ASN A 177 -3.60 11.64 -17.88
N ARG A 178 -3.23 12.82 -17.38
CA ARG A 178 -2.29 12.96 -16.27
C ARG A 178 -2.88 12.37 -14.98
N GLY A 179 -4.15 12.66 -14.69
CA GLY A 179 -4.87 12.09 -13.56
C GLY A 179 -4.97 10.56 -13.63
N ALA A 180 -5.30 10.03 -14.80
CA ALA A 180 -5.32 8.58 -15.04
C ALA A 180 -3.95 7.95 -14.76
N TYR A 181 -2.86 8.54 -15.26
CA TYR A 181 -1.51 8.07 -15.00
C TYR A 181 -1.15 8.11 -13.50
N LEU A 182 -1.54 9.19 -12.81
CA LEU A 182 -1.28 9.32 -11.38
C LEU A 182 -2.07 8.31 -10.56
N VAL A 183 -3.35 8.09 -10.85
CA VAL A 183 -4.21 7.17 -10.09
C VAL A 183 -3.89 5.71 -10.38
N GLU A 184 -3.70 5.36 -11.66
CA GLU A 184 -3.61 3.97 -12.10
C GLU A 184 -2.18 3.39 -12.02
N ALA A 185 -1.19 4.22 -12.34
CA ALA A 185 0.19 3.79 -12.42
C ALA A 185 1.01 4.27 -11.21
N LEU A 186 1.28 5.57 -11.13
CA LEU A 186 2.26 6.12 -10.21
C LEU A 186 1.78 6.10 -8.75
N GLY A 187 0.58 6.61 -8.48
CA GLY A 187 -0.02 6.66 -7.14
C GLY A 187 -0.72 5.36 -6.73
N HIS A 188 -0.83 4.37 -7.63
CA HIS A 188 -1.37 3.02 -7.38
C HIS A 188 -2.61 2.95 -6.47
N CYS A 189 -3.53 3.91 -6.60
CA CYS A 189 -4.71 4.04 -5.73
C CYS A 189 -5.55 2.75 -5.70
N GLY A 190 -5.63 2.04 -6.84
CA GLY A 190 -6.29 0.75 -6.95
C GLY A 190 -5.71 -0.34 -6.05
N ALA A 191 -4.45 -0.22 -5.61
CA ALA A 191 -3.85 -1.21 -4.71
C ALA A 191 -4.60 -1.35 -3.37
N CYS A 192 -5.25 -0.27 -2.90
CA CYS A 192 -6.10 -0.26 -1.71
C CYS A 192 -7.58 -0.14 -2.09
N HIS A 193 -7.93 0.69 -3.07
CA HIS A 193 -9.30 1.07 -3.41
C HIS A 193 -9.99 0.18 -4.45
N THR A 194 -9.38 -0.92 -4.88
CA THR A 194 -10.01 -1.94 -5.76
C THR A 194 -10.13 -3.26 -5.02
N PRO A 195 -11.29 -3.93 -5.04
CA PRO A 195 -11.46 -5.23 -4.43
C PRO A 195 -10.50 -6.27 -5.03
N ARG A 196 -10.32 -7.40 -4.37
CA ARG A 196 -9.49 -8.49 -4.87
C ARG A 196 -10.34 -9.56 -5.55
N ASN A 197 -9.88 -10.00 -6.73
CA ASN A 197 -10.48 -11.12 -7.44
C ASN A 197 -10.10 -12.47 -6.77
N ALA A 198 -10.60 -13.58 -7.31
CA ALA A 198 -10.36 -14.92 -6.77
C ALA A 198 -8.88 -15.34 -6.74
N THR A 199 -8.02 -14.70 -7.53
CA THR A 199 -6.57 -14.94 -7.55
C THR A 199 -5.78 -13.89 -6.76
N PHE A 200 -6.46 -13.03 -5.98
CA PHE A 200 -5.90 -11.92 -5.20
C PHE A 200 -5.20 -10.83 -6.02
N GLY A 201 -5.47 -10.74 -7.31
CA GLY A 201 -5.21 -9.55 -8.12
C GLY A 201 -6.28 -8.48 -7.90
N MET A 202 -6.12 -7.32 -8.50
CA MET A 202 -7.17 -6.31 -8.54
C MET A 202 -8.34 -6.81 -9.39
N ASP A 203 -9.57 -6.59 -8.91
CA ASP A 203 -10.79 -6.86 -9.66
C ASP A 203 -11.09 -5.66 -10.57
N GLU A 204 -10.69 -5.77 -11.82
CA GLU A 204 -10.81 -4.69 -12.80
C GLU A 204 -12.29 -4.36 -13.16
N ASP A 205 -13.22 -5.29 -12.92
CA ASP A 205 -14.65 -5.06 -13.13
C ASP A 205 -15.25 -4.14 -12.06
N HIS A 206 -14.61 -4.10 -10.87
CA HIS A 206 -14.99 -3.27 -9.73
C HIS A 206 -13.90 -2.27 -9.36
N LYS A 207 -13.23 -1.74 -10.37
CA LYS A 207 -12.11 -0.82 -10.20
C LYS A 207 -12.47 0.40 -9.35
N LEU A 208 -11.64 0.69 -8.34
CA LEU A 208 -11.79 1.80 -7.39
C LEU A 208 -13.11 1.76 -6.57
N ALA A 209 -13.83 0.63 -6.56
CA ALA A 209 -15.08 0.44 -5.83
C ALA A 209 -14.89 0.17 -4.32
N GLY A 210 -13.69 0.35 -3.80
CA GLY A 210 -13.32 0.06 -2.42
C GLY A 210 -12.52 -1.22 -2.28
N GLY A 211 -11.90 -1.42 -1.11
CA GLY A 211 -11.07 -2.58 -0.86
C GLY A 211 -10.48 -2.55 0.55
N THR A 212 -9.26 -3.04 0.72
CA THR A 212 -8.61 -3.11 2.02
C THR A 212 -7.12 -2.78 1.96
N ALA A 213 -6.61 -2.15 3.02
CA ALA A 213 -5.20 -1.95 3.30
C ALA A 213 -4.87 -2.59 4.65
N GLY A 214 -4.50 -3.87 4.66
CA GLY A 214 -4.41 -4.67 5.87
C GLY A 214 -5.80 -4.91 6.48
N ILE A 215 -6.01 -4.41 7.70
CA ILE A 215 -7.33 -4.46 8.37
C ILE A 215 -8.18 -3.23 8.03
N TRP A 216 -7.56 -2.13 7.62
CA TRP A 216 -8.25 -0.90 7.26
C TRP A 216 -9.12 -1.09 6.02
N HIS A 217 -10.33 -0.55 6.06
CA HIS A 217 -11.20 -0.48 4.89
C HIS A 217 -10.83 0.72 4.02
N ALA A 218 -10.59 0.49 2.74
CA ALA A 218 -10.35 1.54 1.77
C ALA A 218 -11.65 1.82 1.01
N PHE A 219 -12.25 2.97 1.24
CA PHE A 219 -13.57 3.32 0.69
C PHE A 219 -13.59 3.36 -0.83
N ASN A 220 -14.80 3.19 -1.39
CA ASN A 220 -15.11 3.44 -2.79
C ASN A 220 -14.78 4.90 -3.15
N ILE A 221 -14.00 5.10 -4.21
CA ILE A 221 -13.59 6.41 -4.73
C ILE A 221 -14.04 6.64 -6.18
N THR A 222 -15.03 5.86 -6.65
CA THR A 222 -15.70 6.08 -7.93
C THR A 222 -16.63 7.28 -7.88
N SER A 223 -17.21 7.65 -9.03
CA SER A 223 -18.19 8.75 -9.13
C SER A 223 -19.57 8.41 -8.55
N ASP A 224 -19.75 7.27 -7.88
CA ASP A 224 -20.99 6.97 -7.18
C ASP A 224 -21.27 8.00 -6.07
N LYS A 225 -22.51 8.47 -5.99
CA LYS A 225 -22.90 9.55 -5.05
C LYS A 225 -23.11 9.08 -3.63
N ILE A 226 -23.39 7.80 -3.43
CA ILE A 226 -23.70 7.22 -2.12
C ILE A 226 -22.48 6.51 -1.56
N ALA A 227 -22.00 5.50 -2.26
CA ALA A 227 -20.88 4.69 -1.85
C ALA A 227 -19.51 5.35 -2.14
N GLY A 228 -19.44 6.16 -3.20
CA GLY A 228 -18.21 6.77 -3.70
C GLY A 228 -17.97 8.21 -3.26
N VAL A 229 -17.34 8.97 -4.15
CA VAL A 229 -17.01 10.39 -3.96
C VAL A 229 -17.82 11.31 -4.88
N GLY A 230 -18.88 10.79 -5.54
CA GLY A 230 -19.68 11.53 -6.52
C GLY A 230 -20.42 12.73 -5.94
N ASP A 231 -20.74 12.73 -4.64
CA ASP A 231 -21.41 13.83 -3.93
C ASP A 231 -20.41 14.83 -3.26
N TRP A 232 -19.13 14.69 -3.55
CA TRP A 232 -18.11 15.64 -3.09
C TRP A 232 -17.90 16.73 -4.15
N SER A 233 -17.62 17.97 -3.75
CA SER A 233 -17.18 18.98 -4.73
C SER A 233 -15.73 18.73 -5.16
N ASN A 234 -15.29 19.37 -6.24
CA ASN A 234 -13.89 19.28 -6.68
C ASN A 234 -12.94 19.86 -5.64
N GLU A 235 -13.35 20.95 -4.97
CA GLU A 235 -12.61 21.61 -3.91
C GLU A 235 -12.48 20.73 -2.68
N GLU A 236 -13.54 20.01 -2.31
CA GLU A 236 -13.52 19.03 -1.21
C GLU A 236 -12.58 17.87 -1.50
N LEU A 237 -12.64 17.31 -2.71
CA LEU A 237 -11.71 16.24 -3.11
C LEU A 237 -10.27 16.72 -3.12
N SER A 238 -10.01 17.88 -3.73
CA SER A 238 -8.67 18.48 -3.76
C SER A 238 -8.15 18.73 -2.34
N ARG A 239 -8.99 19.29 -1.48
CA ARG A 239 -8.67 19.53 -0.08
C ARG A 239 -8.35 18.23 0.66
N PHE A 240 -9.19 17.19 0.49
CA PHE A 240 -8.95 15.89 1.13
C PHE A 240 -7.62 15.27 0.68
N LEU A 241 -7.33 15.29 -0.62
CA LEU A 241 -6.08 14.76 -1.16
C LEU A 241 -4.86 15.53 -0.62
N LYS A 242 -4.95 16.85 -0.45
CA LYS A 242 -3.84 17.69 0.05
C LYS A 242 -3.69 17.64 1.57
N THR A 243 -4.79 17.57 2.31
CA THR A 243 -4.78 17.76 3.76
C THR A 243 -5.28 16.56 4.56
N GLY A 244 -5.88 15.58 3.90
CA GLY A 244 -6.53 14.45 4.56
C GLY A 244 -7.77 14.85 5.38
N ALA A 245 -8.34 16.05 5.18
CA ALA A 245 -9.46 16.54 5.99
C ALA A 245 -10.45 17.38 5.19
N VAL A 246 -11.72 17.03 5.30
CA VAL A 246 -12.87 17.84 4.88
C VAL A 246 -13.84 17.89 6.04
N PRO A 247 -13.88 18.99 6.81
CA PRO A 247 -14.81 19.13 7.93
C PRO A 247 -16.26 18.84 7.50
N GLY A 248 -16.95 18.02 8.29
CA GLY A 248 -18.30 17.59 7.99
C GLY A 248 -18.43 16.50 6.91
N LYS A 249 -17.32 15.90 6.45
CA LYS A 249 -17.32 14.76 5.53
C LYS A 249 -16.32 13.66 5.89
N ALA A 250 -15.03 13.97 5.98
CA ALA A 250 -14.02 12.92 6.18
C ALA A 250 -12.72 13.44 6.77
N TYR A 251 -12.05 12.55 7.49
CA TYR A 251 -10.69 12.72 7.97
C TYR A 251 -9.92 11.42 7.69
N ALA A 252 -8.79 11.52 7.03
CA ALA A 252 -7.94 10.37 6.73
C ALA A 252 -7.37 9.77 8.02
N GLY A 253 -7.50 8.45 8.17
CA GLY A 253 -6.91 7.64 9.23
C GLY A 253 -5.97 6.58 8.66
N GLY A 254 -5.19 5.92 9.52
CA GLY A 254 -4.33 4.80 9.16
C GLY A 254 -3.51 4.99 7.89
N PRO A 255 -3.48 4.00 6.99
CA PRO A 255 -2.68 4.06 5.76
C PRO A 255 -3.01 5.24 4.84
N MET A 256 -4.28 5.70 4.81
CA MET A 256 -4.63 6.87 4.00
C MET A 256 -4.05 8.16 4.56
N ALA A 257 -3.96 8.31 5.89
CA ALA A 257 -3.29 9.44 6.51
C ALA A 257 -1.79 9.44 6.18
N GLU A 258 -1.15 8.26 6.21
CA GLU A 258 0.27 8.12 5.82
C GLU A 258 0.48 8.46 4.35
N THR A 259 -0.41 8.02 3.44
CA THR A 259 -0.37 8.36 2.01
C THR A 259 -0.50 9.87 1.79
N VAL A 260 -1.38 10.55 2.52
CA VAL A 260 -1.47 12.02 2.45
C VAL A 260 -0.16 12.66 2.91
N MET A 261 0.37 12.24 4.07
CA MET A 261 1.59 12.82 4.64
C MET A 261 2.83 12.59 3.77
N ASN A 262 3.00 11.39 3.24
CA ASN A 262 4.22 11.02 2.54
C ASN A 262 4.19 11.39 1.05
N SER A 263 3.01 11.46 0.44
CA SER A 263 2.81 11.60 -0.99
C SER A 263 1.91 12.77 -1.36
N LEU A 264 0.61 12.66 -1.14
CA LEU A 264 -0.39 13.53 -1.79
C LEU A 264 -0.25 15.01 -1.44
N GLN A 265 0.09 15.37 -0.20
CA GLN A 265 0.30 16.77 0.21
C GLN A 265 1.43 17.46 -0.57
N HIS A 266 2.38 16.68 -1.10
CA HIS A 266 3.55 17.19 -1.83
C HIS A 266 3.32 17.32 -3.34
N LEU A 267 2.20 16.81 -3.86
CA LEU A 267 1.87 16.95 -5.27
C LEU A 267 1.54 18.41 -5.60
N SER A 268 1.80 18.81 -6.84
CA SER A 268 1.37 20.13 -7.34
C SER A 268 -0.16 20.24 -7.37
N ASP A 269 -0.67 21.44 -7.33
CA ASP A 269 -2.12 21.65 -7.42
C ASP A 269 -2.65 21.17 -8.77
N ASP A 270 -1.89 21.32 -9.86
CA ASP A 270 -2.24 20.80 -11.18
C ASP A 270 -2.40 19.27 -11.17
N ASP A 271 -1.49 18.55 -10.53
CA ASP A 271 -1.58 17.08 -10.41
C ASP A 271 -2.75 16.65 -9.52
N ILE A 272 -3.04 17.38 -8.44
CA ILE A 272 -4.23 17.13 -7.62
C ILE A 272 -5.51 17.37 -8.44
N GLN A 273 -5.60 18.47 -9.20
CA GLN A 273 -6.74 18.72 -10.08
C GLN A 273 -6.87 17.67 -11.18
N ALA A 274 -5.75 17.18 -11.71
CA ALA A 274 -5.72 16.09 -12.67
C ALA A 274 -6.30 14.79 -12.07
N ILE A 275 -5.90 14.43 -10.84
CA ILE A 275 -6.48 13.28 -10.10
C ILE A 275 -8.00 13.45 -9.95
N VAL A 276 -8.46 14.64 -9.52
CA VAL A 276 -9.89 14.93 -9.38
C VAL A 276 -10.61 14.80 -10.70
N ALA A 277 -10.06 15.36 -11.79
CA ALA A 277 -10.67 15.26 -13.13
C ALA A 277 -10.82 13.80 -13.58
N TYR A 278 -9.84 12.95 -13.29
CA TYR A 278 -9.94 11.53 -13.60
C TYR A 278 -10.99 10.82 -12.72
N LEU A 279 -10.98 11.00 -11.40
CA LEU A 279 -11.90 10.34 -10.48
C LEU A 279 -13.37 10.70 -10.76
N ARG A 280 -13.63 11.92 -11.27
CA ARG A 280 -14.98 12.32 -11.69
C ARG A 280 -15.54 11.52 -12.87
N ASP A 281 -14.68 10.98 -13.67
CA ASP A 281 -15.04 10.23 -14.88
C ASP A 281 -14.96 8.71 -14.68
N VAL A 282 -14.45 8.25 -13.54
CA VAL A 282 -14.49 6.82 -13.20
C VAL A 282 -15.95 6.38 -13.08
N PRO A 283 -16.37 5.31 -13.81
CA PRO A 283 -17.75 4.83 -13.76
C PRO A 283 -18.22 4.54 -12.34
N ALA A 284 -19.41 5.03 -12.00
CA ALA A 284 -20.01 4.80 -10.68
C ALA A 284 -20.16 3.30 -10.41
N GLN A 285 -19.67 2.87 -9.27
CA GLN A 285 -19.82 1.52 -8.74
C GLN A 285 -20.69 1.61 -7.49
N PRO A 286 -21.92 1.08 -7.51
CA PRO A 286 -22.79 1.10 -6.33
C PRO A 286 -22.21 0.21 -5.22
N GLY A 287 -22.41 0.64 -3.97
CA GLY A 287 -22.17 -0.17 -2.78
C GLY A 287 -23.48 -0.55 -2.10
N ASP A 288 -23.36 -1.17 -0.91
CA ASP A 288 -24.52 -1.57 -0.09
C ASP A 288 -24.98 -0.43 0.86
N GLU A 289 -24.33 0.73 0.79
CA GLU A 289 -24.64 1.88 1.64
C GLU A 289 -26.02 2.46 1.33
N LYS A 290 -26.83 2.68 2.38
CA LYS A 290 -28.17 3.27 2.27
C LYS A 290 -28.16 4.78 2.01
N GLN A 291 -27.09 5.45 2.44
CA GLN A 291 -26.86 6.90 2.32
C GLN A 291 -25.35 7.20 2.37
N PRO A 292 -24.92 8.38 1.93
CA PRO A 292 -23.51 8.75 2.01
C PRO A 292 -22.99 8.63 3.44
N ARG A 293 -21.79 8.08 3.61
CA ARG A 293 -21.16 7.82 4.92
C ARG A 293 -21.11 9.06 5.82
N PHE A 294 -20.89 10.24 5.23
CA PHE A 294 -20.87 11.52 5.95
C PHE A 294 -22.27 12.11 6.22
N SER A 295 -23.34 11.43 5.87
CA SER A 295 -24.73 11.87 6.17
C SER A 295 -25.24 11.39 7.52
N TRP A 296 -24.48 10.51 8.19
CA TRP A 296 -24.85 9.98 9.50
C TRP A 296 -24.53 10.96 10.61
N GLY A 297 -25.33 10.91 11.67
CA GLY A 297 -25.24 11.77 12.84
C GLY A 297 -25.88 13.16 12.62
N ASN A 298 -26.27 13.79 13.71
CA ASN A 298 -26.78 15.16 13.68
C ASN A 298 -25.64 16.17 13.45
N ALA A 299 -25.99 17.32 12.88
CA ALA A 299 -25.01 18.41 12.85
C ALA A 299 -24.49 18.69 14.27
N PRO A 300 -23.17 19.01 14.43
CA PRO A 300 -22.64 19.36 15.74
C PRO A 300 -23.51 20.44 16.38
N ALA A 301 -23.98 20.19 17.59
CA ALA A 301 -24.60 21.28 18.36
C ALA A 301 -23.51 22.32 18.60
N ALA A 302 -23.81 23.61 18.38
CA ALA A 302 -22.93 24.69 18.80
C ALA A 302 -22.60 24.48 20.29
N ASP A 303 -21.32 24.56 20.65
CA ASP A 303 -20.79 24.25 21.97
C ASP A 303 -21.67 24.68 23.11
N GLY A 304 -22.38 23.74 23.69
CA GLY A 304 -23.00 23.86 25.01
C GLY A 304 -22.13 23.09 25.98
N ASP A 305 -21.61 23.82 26.93
CA ASP A 305 -20.85 23.47 28.12
C ASP A 305 -20.72 21.96 28.39
N ALA A 306 -19.56 21.38 28.09
CA ALA A 306 -19.22 20.02 28.48
C ALA A 306 -18.94 20.03 29.98
N GLY A 307 -20.00 19.86 30.77
CA GLY A 307 -19.88 19.68 32.21
C GLY A 307 -18.90 18.55 32.52
N THR A 308 -17.79 18.89 33.14
CA THR A 308 -16.86 17.98 33.79
C THR A 308 -17.54 17.34 34.99
N GLU A 309 -18.45 16.40 34.75
CA GLU A 309 -18.92 15.52 35.83
C GLU A 309 -17.89 14.44 36.07
N GLY A 310 -17.37 14.45 37.30
CA GLY A 310 -16.24 13.68 37.75
C GLY A 310 -16.38 12.16 37.55
N MET A 311 -15.23 11.53 37.29
CA MET A 311 -15.04 10.09 37.26
C MET A 311 -15.51 9.47 38.57
N THR A 312 -16.65 8.78 38.57
CA THR A 312 -16.98 7.83 39.62
C THR A 312 -16.35 6.50 39.25
N GLN A 313 -15.32 6.08 40.01
CA GLN A 313 -14.80 4.73 39.98
C GLN A 313 -15.88 3.76 40.52
N GLY A 314 -16.77 3.35 39.64
CA GLY A 314 -17.67 2.22 39.90
C GLY A 314 -16.99 0.92 39.47
N SER A 315 -17.00 -0.09 40.33
CA SER A 315 -16.47 -1.44 40.10
C SER A 315 -17.35 -2.30 39.16
N GLY A 316 -17.82 -1.70 38.05
CA GLY A 316 -18.53 -2.36 36.95
C GLY A 316 -17.75 -2.17 35.65
N THR A 317 -17.96 -3.04 34.67
CA THR A 317 -17.42 -2.88 33.32
C THR A 317 -17.84 -1.53 32.78
N ALA A 318 -16.86 -0.61 32.50
CA ALA A 318 -17.13 0.73 32.01
C ALA A 318 -17.95 0.65 30.72
N THR A 319 -19.02 1.43 30.61
CA THR A 319 -19.85 1.50 29.40
C THR A 319 -19.13 2.28 28.30
N GLY A 320 -19.60 2.16 27.06
CA GLY A 320 -19.06 2.97 25.94
C GLY A 320 -19.20 4.48 26.18
N ASP A 321 -20.27 4.92 26.85
CA ASP A 321 -20.48 6.33 27.25
C ASP A 321 -19.43 6.77 28.30
N ASP A 322 -19.20 5.97 29.34
CA ASP A 322 -18.18 6.28 30.35
C ASP A 322 -16.77 6.40 29.73
N LEU A 323 -16.44 5.47 28.84
CA LEU A 323 -15.16 5.48 28.12
C LEU A 323 -15.04 6.70 27.21
N TYR A 324 -16.10 7.03 26.49
CA TYR A 324 -16.11 8.21 25.62
C TYR A 324 -15.91 9.50 26.41
N ARG A 325 -16.67 9.69 27.49
CA ARG A 325 -16.58 10.89 28.35
C ARG A 325 -15.19 11.04 28.96
N SER A 326 -14.59 9.95 29.39
CA SER A 326 -13.29 10.01 30.09
C SER A 326 -12.09 10.13 29.15
N LEU A 327 -12.14 9.57 27.93
CA LEU A 327 -10.99 9.45 27.05
C LEU A 327 -11.09 10.29 25.76
N CYS A 328 -12.31 10.55 25.27
CA CYS A 328 -12.51 11.08 23.93
C CYS A 328 -13.11 12.49 23.91
N SER A 329 -14.00 12.80 24.90
CA SER A 329 -14.78 14.03 24.89
C SER A 329 -13.95 15.31 24.99
N THR A 330 -12.77 15.27 25.62
CA THR A 330 -11.86 16.42 25.71
C THR A 330 -11.42 16.95 24.34
N CYS A 331 -11.22 16.04 23.37
CA CYS A 331 -10.82 16.40 22.00
C CYS A 331 -12.01 16.46 21.06
N HIS A 332 -12.92 15.48 21.14
CA HIS A 332 -14.05 15.36 20.21
C HIS A 332 -15.33 16.08 20.66
N GLY A 333 -15.33 16.71 21.85
CA GLY A 333 -16.50 17.31 22.45
C GLY A 333 -17.48 16.27 23.04
N ALA A 334 -18.31 16.68 24.03
CA ALA A 334 -19.32 15.78 24.63
C ALA A 334 -20.39 15.34 23.61
N THR A 335 -20.65 16.17 22.60
CA THR A 335 -21.60 15.91 21.50
C THR A 335 -20.98 15.33 20.24
N GLY A 336 -19.68 15.01 20.26
CA GLY A 336 -18.95 14.51 19.09
C GLY A 336 -18.70 15.57 18.01
N GLY A 337 -18.83 16.87 18.33
CA GLY A 337 -18.70 17.97 17.36
C GLY A 337 -17.28 18.30 16.94
N GLY A 338 -16.27 17.83 17.68
CA GLY A 338 -14.88 18.22 17.49
C GLY A 338 -14.60 19.65 17.96
N SER A 339 -13.50 20.24 17.49
CA SER A 339 -13.16 21.65 17.78
C SER A 339 -13.63 22.59 16.67
N SER A 340 -13.96 23.82 17.05
CA SER A 340 -14.45 24.86 16.11
C SER A 340 -13.39 25.27 15.06
N ASP A 341 -12.11 25.16 15.40
CA ASP A 341 -10.97 25.40 14.49
C ASP A 341 -10.65 24.23 13.56
N GLY A 342 -11.32 23.07 13.74
CA GLY A 342 -11.10 21.85 12.96
C GLY A 342 -9.83 21.08 13.30
N SER A 343 -9.09 21.46 14.36
CA SER A 343 -7.89 20.73 14.79
C SER A 343 -8.22 19.34 15.32
N TYR A 344 -9.36 19.17 15.99
CA TYR A 344 -9.92 17.89 16.37
C TYR A 344 -11.16 17.58 15.51
N PRO A 345 -11.24 16.39 14.89
CA PRO A 345 -12.33 16.06 13.98
C PRO A 345 -13.67 15.91 14.70
N SER A 346 -14.74 16.38 14.04
CA SER A 346 -16.10 15.97 14.38
C SER A 346 -16.27 14.46 14.11
N LEU A 347 -16.98 13.76 14.98
CA LEU A 347 -17.40 12.39 14.82
C LEU A 347 -18.76 12.29 14.13
N THR A 348 -19.59 13.36 14.21
CA THR A 348 -20.82 13.47 13.42
C THR A 348 -20.48 13.94 12.01
N ARG A 349 -21.24 13.48 11.03
CA ARG A 349 -20.97 13.75 9.61
C ARG A 349 -19.52 13.40 9.23
N ASN A 350 -19.12 12.19 9.61
CA ASN A 350 -17.77 11.69 9.46
C ASN A 350 -17.80 10.33 8.73
N SER A 351 -17.10 10.22 7.62
CA SER A 351 -17.13 9.00 6.80
C SER A 351 -16.63 7.75 7.56
N THR A 352 -15.74 7.89 8.53
CA THR A 352 -15.24 6.77 9.34
C THR A 352 -16.31 6.30 10.32
N ALA A 353 -16.93 7.21 11.09
CA ALA A 353 -17.99 6.87 12.03
C ALA A 353 -19.27 6.40 11.31
N GLY A 354 -19.53 6.92 10.11
CA GLY A 354 -20.67 6.55 9.27
C GLY A 354 -20.44 5.39 8.31
N ALA A 355 -19.30 4.72 8.39
CA ALA A 355 -19.02 3.54 7.57
C ALA A 355 -20.01 2.40 7.84
N ALA A 356 -20.22 1.53 6.85
CA ALA A 356 -21.07 0.34 7.00
C ALA A 356 -20.37 -0.77 7.82
N THR A 357 -19.06 -0.67 8.01
CA THR A 357 -18.25 -1.67 8.71
C THR A 357 -17.43 -1.01 9.83
N PRO A 358 -17.08 -1.75 10.91
CA PRO A 358 -16.48 -1.18 12.11
C PRO A 358 -14.94 -1.03 12.03
N GLU A 359 -14.27 -1.59 11.02
CA GLU A 359 -12.81 -1.75 11.01
C GLU A 359 -12.09 -0.42 11.23
N ASP A 360 -12.49 0.62 10.52
CA ASP A 360 -11.79 1.91 10.59
C ASP A 360 -11.98 2.63 11.92
N VAL A 361 -13.17 2.54 12.53
CA VAL A 361 -13.41 3.07 13.88
C VAL A 361 -12.58 2.30 14.91
N VAL A 362 -12.62 0.98 14.86
CA VAL A 362 -11.86 0.11 15.77
C VAL A 362 -10.36 0.35 15.62
N MET A 363 -9.85 0.36 14.38
CA MET A 363 -8.42 0.57 14.14
C MET A 363 -7.98 1.98 14.53
N THR A 364 -8.82 2.99 14.32
CA THR A 364 -8.55 4.36 14.78
C THR A 364 -8.41 4.42 16.32
N ILE A 365 -9.24 3.69 17.06
CA ILE A 365 -9.13 3.59 18.51
C ILE A 365 -7.85 2.84 18.90
N LEU A 366 -7.56 1.72 18.23
CA LEU A 366 -6.42 0.87 18.56
C LEU A 366 -5.06 1.52 18.27
N GLU A 367 -4.91 2.10 17.09
CA GLU A 367 -3.62 2.57 16.55
C GLU A 367 -3.47 4.10 16.62
N GLY A 368 -4.56 4.83 16.85
CA GLY A 368 -4.56 6.29 16.78
C GLY A 368 -4.43 6.79 15.34
N VAL A 369 -4.22 8.09 15.19
CA VAL A 369 -3.98 8.76 13.90
C VAL A 369 -2.79 9.69 14.02
N LYS A 370 -1.80 9.49 13.17
CA LYS A 370 -0.69 10.43 13.02
C LYS A 370 -1.10 11.52 12.03
N ALA A 371 -1.16 12.77 12.50
CA ALA A 371 -1.49 13.90 11.65
C ALA A 371 -0.29 14.45 10.87
N GLY A 372 0.95 14.13 11.30
CA GLY A 372 2.17 14.68 10.72
C GLY A 372 2.20 16.21 10.76
N ASP A 373 2.91 16.81 9.81
CA ASP A 373 2.99 18.26 9.63
C ASP A 373 1.84 18.83 8.79
N VAL A 374 0.76 18.08 8.62
CA VAL A 374 -0.42 18.58 7.91
C VAL A 374 -1.05 19.72 8.74
N ALA A 375 -1.06 20.91 8.16
CA ALA A 375 -1.41 22.15 8.84
C ALA A 375 -2.71 22.06 9.66
N GLY A 376 -2.61 22.38 10.95
CA GLY A 376 -3.76 22.51 11.85
C GLY A 376 -4.36 21.22 12.38
N ARG A 377 -3.83 20.04 12.03
CA ARG A 377 -4.35 18.76 12.54
C ARG A 377 -3.58 18.29 13.78
N GLN A 378 -4.33 17.75 14.74
CA GLN A 378 -3.76 17.10 15.91
C GLN A 378 -3.75 15.58 15.73
N SER A 379 -2.68 14.93 16.22
CA SER A 379 -2.60 13.48 16.25
C SER A 379 -3.53 12.90 17.30
N MET A 380 -4.17 11.78 17.01
CA MET A 380 -4.94 11.01 17.98
C MET A 380 -4.04 9.95 18.62
N ALA A 381 -4.07 9.85 19.95
CA ALA A 381 -3.33 8.82 20.67
C ALA A 381 -3.87 7.41 20.36
N ALA A 382 -2.99 6.41 20.40
CA ALA A 382 -3.35 4.99 20.31
C ALA A 382 -3.84 4.49 21.69
N PHE A 383 -5.02 3.92 21.75
CA PHE A 383 -5.60 3.35 22.97
C PHE A 383 -5.45 1.82 23.06
N GLY A 384 -4.90 1.19 22.04
CA GLY A 384 -4.76 -0.26 21.98
C GLY A 384 -3.95 -0.90 23.12
N GLY A 385 -3.05 -0.16 23.77
CA GLY A 385 -2.31 -0.59 24.94
C GLY A 385 -3.04 -0.36 26.28
N TRP A 386 -4.12 0.39 26.30
CA TRP A 386 -4.82 0.84 27.52
C TRP A 386 -6.19 0.18 27.67
N LEU A 387 -6.87 -0.10 26.56
CA LEU A 387 -8.20 -0.68 26.53
C LEU A 387 -8.15 -2.16 26.17
N ASP A 388 -8.93 -2.98 26.86
CA ASP A 388 -9.15 -4.37 26.46
C ASP A 388 -10.11 -4.47 25.28
N ASP A 389 -10.27 -5.68 24.72
CA ASP A 389 -11.08 -5.91 23.51
C ASP A 389 -12.56 -5.59 23.74
N GLY A 390 -13.08 -5.83 24.96
CA GLY A 390 -14.46 -5.52 25.32
C GLY A 390 -14.70 -4.02 25.45
N GLN A 391 -13.76 -3.29 26.03
CA GLN A 391 -13.79 -1.84 26.16
C GLN A 391 -13.72 -1.15 24.80
N VAL A 392 -12.83 -1.62 23.89
CA VAL A 392 -12.75 -1.11 22.52
C VAL A 392 -14.07 -1.35 21.78
N ALA A 393 -14.66 -2.55 21.90
CA ALA A 393 -15.94 -2.86 21.28
C ALA A 393 -17.08 -1.95 21.80
N ALA A 394 -17.15 -1.79 23.13
CA ALA A 394 -18.15 -0.91 23.76
C ALA A 394 -18.01 0.55 23.29
N LEU A 395 -16.77 1.06 23.23
CA LEU A 395 -16.49 2.42 22.77
C LEU A 395 -16.80 2.59 21.28
N ALA A 396 -16.41 1.64 20.42
CA ALA A 396 -16.69 1.69 18.99
C ALA A 396 -18.20 1.69 18.72
N ASN A 397 -18.95 0.79 19.37
CA ASN A 397 -20.41 0.73 19.27
C ASN A 397 -21.09 2.03 19.78
N TYR A 398 -20.58 2.62 20.86
CA TYR A 398 -21.08 3.91 21.33
C TYR A 398 -20.87 5.02 20.29
N VAL A 399 -19.66 5.12 19.72
CA VAL A 399 -19.32 6.14 18.73
C VAL A 399 -20.17 6.00 17.47
N THR A 400 -20.31 4.79 16.93
CA THR A 400 -21.11 4.54 15.72
C THR A 400 -22.59 4.75 15.96
N ALA A 401 -23.15 4.26 17.06
CA ALA A 401 -24.56 4.43 17.40
C ALA A 401 -24.92 5.89 17.70
N ARG A 402 -24.03 6.65 18.35
CA ARG A 402 -24.33 8.01 18.81
C ARG A 402 -24.03 9.09 17.77
N PHE A 403 -22.95 8.91 17.00
CA PHE A 403 -22.41 9.95 16.11
C PHE A 403 -22.35 9.52 14.65
N GLY A 404 -22.44 8.23 14.35
CA GLY A 404 -22.28 7.65 13.03
C GLY A 404 -23.40 6.71 12.62
N ASN A 405 -23.03 5.56 12.06
CA ASN A 405 -23.96 4.54 11.57
C ASN A 405 -24.41 3.60 12.71
N PRO A 406 -25.67 3.66 13.16
CA PRO A 406 -26.17 2.84 14.26
C PRO A 406 -26.36 1.36 13.91
N ASP A 407 -26.31 1.00 12.61
CA ASP A 407 -26.45 -0.38 12.16
C ASP A 407 -25.14 -1.19 12.39
N VAL A 408 -24.04 -0.51 12.71
CA VAL A 408 -22.74 -1.15 12.97
C VAL A 408 -22.71 -1.70 14.39
N ASN A 409 -22.30 -2.97 14.50
CA ASN A 409 -22.10 -3.63 15.79
C ASN A 409 -20.82 -4.46 15.74
N VAL A 410 -19.97 -4.31 16.75
CA VAL A 410 -18.70 -5.02 16.88
C VAL A 410 -18.61 -5.71 18.25
N THR A 411 -18.10 -6.94 18.27
CA THR A 411 -17.90 -7.72 19.47
C THR A 411 -16.44 -7.67 19.94
N ALA A 412 -16.19 -8.04 21.21
CA ALA A 412 -14.83 -8.21 21.70
C ALA A 412 -14.02 -9.27 20.92
N ALA A 413 -14.70 -10.25 20.32
CA ALA A 413 -14.04 -11.25 19.48
C ALA A 413 -13.56 -10.64 18.15
N ASP A 414 -14.35 -9.74 17.54
CA ASP A 414 -13.97 -9.01 16.32
C ASP A 414 -12.77 -8.09 16.59
N VAL A 415 -12.79 -7.35 17.71
CA VAL A 415 -11.66 -6.49 18.12
C VAL A 415 -10.39 -7.32 18.32
N ARG A 416 -10.48 -8.46 19.01
CA ARG A 416 -9.32 -9.37 19.20
C ARG A 416 -8.77 -9.83 17.87
N GLN A 417 -9.62 -10.16 16.93
CA GLN A 417 -9.24 -10.59 15.58
C GLN A 417 -8.56 -9.47 14.80
N MET A 418 -9.09 -8.25 14.83
CA MET A 418 -8.48 -7.06 14.21
C MET A 418 -7.13 -6.75 14.84
N ARG A 419 -7.01 -6.77 16.17
CA ARG A 419 -5.76 -6.57 16.91
C ARG A 419 -4.70 -7.60 16.54
N ALA A 420 -5.09 -8.85 16.31
CA ALA A 420 -4.19 -9.91 15.86
C ALA A 420 -3.74 -9.77 14.40
N GLY A 421 -4.27 -8.79 13.66
CA GLY A 421 -3.97 -8.61 12.23
C GLY A 421 -4.45 -9.76 11.34
N SER A 422 -5.38 -10.58 11.84
CA SER A 422 -5.93 -11.72 11.11
C SER A 422 -7.45 -11.59 10.99
N THR A 423 -7.95 -11.68 9.78
CA THR A 423 -9.37 -11.96 9.56
C THR A 423 -9.57 -13.47 9.58
N THR A 424 -10.77 -13.95 9.97
CA THR A 424 -11.14 -15.38 9.90
C THR A 424 -10.88 -15.92 8.48
N SER A 425 -11.12 -15.10 7.47
CA SER A 425 -10.81 -15.37 6.07
C SER A 425 -9.34 -15.77 5.84
N ARG A 426 -8.38 -15.11 6.50
CA ARG A 426 -6.95 -15.43 6.37
C ARG A 426 -6.64 -16.87 6.76
N THR A 427 -7.12 -17.31 7.91
CA THR A 427 -6.88 -18.69 8.40
C THR A 427 -7.53 -19.71 7.47
N ILE A 428 -8.78 -19.48 7.06
CA ILE A 428 -9.50 -20.35 6.13
C ILE A 428 -8.76 -20.44 4.79
N MET A 429 -8.30 -19.33 4.23
CA MET A 429 -7.57 -19.30 2.96
C MET A 429 -6.25 -20.06 3.03
N ILE A 430 -5.48 -19.91 4.11
CA ILE A 430 -4.23 -20.65 4.30
C ILE A 430 -4.50 -22.15 4.37
N LEU A 431 -5.49 -22.56 5.16
CA LEU A 431 -5.88 -23.97 5.28
C LEU A 431 -6.38 -24.56 3.96
N ALA A 432 -7.19 -23.81 3.21
CA ALA A 432 -7.67 -24.23 1.90
C ALA A 432 -6.51 -24.39 0.89
N ALA A 433 -5.58 -23.44 0.84
CA ALA A 433 -4.41 -23.52 -0.03
C ALA A 433 -3.50 -24.69 0.33
N GLN A 434 -3.30 -24.96 1.62
CA GLN A 434 -2.53 -26.12 2.09
C GLN A 434 -3.21 -27.43 1.73
N SER A 435 -4.53 -27.53 1.88
CA SER A 435 -5.32 -28.70 1.52
C SER A 435 -5.27 -28.97 0.02
N LEU A 436 -5.38 -27.93 -0.83
CA LEU A 436 -5.25 -28.05 -2.28
C LEU A 436 -3.84 -28.50 -2.69
N ALA A 437 -2.80 -27.95 -2.07
CA ALA A 437 -1.42 -28.33 -2.33
C ALA A 437 -1.17 -29.79 -1.95
N ALA A 438 -1.68 -30.25 -0.81
CA ALA A 438 -1.60 -31.64 -0.37
C ALA A 438 -2.33 -32.58 -1.34
N GLY A 439 -3.55 -32.24 -1.77
CA GLY A 439 -4.31 -33.00 -2.76
C GLY A 439 -3.59 -33.11 -4.10
N ALA A 440 -3.03 -32.02 -4.60
CA ALA A 440 -2.23 -32.02 -5.84
C ALA A 440 -0.98 -32.91 -5.73
N ALA A 441 -0.29 -32.89 -4.59
CA ALA A 441 0.88 -33.76 -4.34
C ALA A 441 0.49 -35.24 -4.35
N VAL A 442 -0.63 -35.60 -3.73
CA VAL A 442 -1.15 -36.99 -3.73
C VAL A 442 -1.51 -37.45 -5.14
N LEU A 443 -2.19 -36.60 -5.92
CA LEU A 443 -2.52 -36.90 -7.33
C LEU A 443 -1.29 -37.08 -8.20
N MET A 444 -0.28 -36.22 -8.03
CA MET A 444 0.98 -36.30 -8.77
C MET A 444 1.74 -37.58 -8.42
N LEU A 445 1.80 -37.95 -7.12
CA LEU A 445 2.41 -39.21 -6.69
C LEU A 445 1.68 -40.42 -7.27
N GLY A 446 0.34 -40.40 -7.27
CA GLY A 446 -0.47 -41.46 -7.90
C GLY A 446 -0.19 -41.61 -9.39
N LEU A 447 -0.09 -40.48 -10.11
CA LEU A 447 0.23 -40.45 -11.54
C LEU A 447 1.66 -41.04 -11.82
N LEU A 448 2.63 -40.61 -11.02
CA LEU A 448 4.01 -41.14 -11.13
C LEU A 448 4.07 -42.63 -10.87
N LEU A 449 3.34 -43.13 -9.88
CA LEU A 449 3.25 -44.55 -9.59
C LEU A 449 2.58 -45.33 -10.72
N LEU A 450 1.53 -44.79 -11.32
CA LEU A 450 0.87 -45.39 -12.52
C LEU A 450 1.83 -45.42 -13.72
N LEU A 451 2.55 -44.34 -13.99
CA LEU A 451 3.56 -44.29 -15.04
C LEU A 451 4.68 -45.30 -14.79
N ALA A 452 5.20 -45.38 -13.57
CA ALA A 452 6.23 -46.37 -13.21
C ALA A 452 5.72 -47.82 -13.38
N ARG A 453 4.45 -48.10 -13.01
CA ARG A 453 3.83 -49.41 -13.24
C ARG A 453 3.69 -49.74 -14.76
N ARG A 454 3.31 -48.75 -15.57
CA ARG A 454 3.21 -48.95 -17.05
C ARG A 454 4.59 -49.23 -17.67
N LEU A 455 5.62 -48.48 -17.29
CA LEU A 455 6.98 -48.72 -17.76
C LEU A 455 7.50 -50.10 -17.39
N ARG A 456 7.29 -50.55 -16.13
CA ARG A 456 7.68 -51.91 -15.70
C ARG A 456 6.94 -53.03 -16.46
N ARG A 457 5.66 -52.83 -16.79
CA ARG A 457 4.88 -53.81 -17.61
C ARG A 457 5.38 -53.87 -19.06
N GLY A 458 5.75 -52.73 -19.63
CA GLY A 458 6.32 -52.66 -21.01
C GLY A 458 7.66 -53.38 -21.13
N THR A 459 8.53 -53.30 -20.12
CA THR A 459 9.82 -54.00 -20.08
C THR A 459 9.69 -55.50 -19.88
N SER A 460 8.65 -55.98 -19.16
CA SER A 460 8.38 -57.42 -19.02
C SER A 460 7.85 -58.06 -20.30
N SER A 461 7.04 -57.37 -21.07
CA SER A 461 6.54 -57.87 -22.39
C SER A 461 7.65 -57.96 -23.44
N ALA A 462 8.62 -57.00 -23.43
CA ALA A 462 9.75 -57.03 -24.31
C ALA A 462 10.73 -58.19 -24.02
N ARG A 463 10.92 -58.58 -22.74
CA ARG A 463 11.72 -59.72 -22.36
C ARG A 463 11.11 -61.07 -22.77
N LEU A 464 9.79 -61.22 -22.74
CA LEU A 464 9.10 -62.41 -23.18
C LEU A 464 9.15 -62.61 -24.72
N MET A 465 9.20 -61.54 -25.51
CA MET A 465 9.38 -61.61 -26.98
C MET A 465 10.79 -62.00 -27.38
N PHE A 466 11.81 -61.66 -26.61
CA PHE A 466 13.19 -62.03 -26.92
C PHE A 466 13.47 -63.53 -26.60
N LEU A 467 12.82 -64.10 -25.58
CA LEU A 467 13.01 -65.53 -25.22
C LEU A 467 12.29 -66.52 -26.18
N HIS A 468 11.39 -66.04 -27.03
CA HIS A 468 10.69 -66.90 -28.01
C HIS A 468 11.36 -66.91 -29.40
N ARG A 469 12.40 -66.07 -29.63
CA ARG A 469 13.09 -65.96 -30.92
C ARG A 469 14.32 -66.89 -31.02
N ASP A 470 14.82 -67.44 -29.91
CA ASP A 470 15.98 -68.33 -29.88
C ASP A 470 15.61 -69.83 -29.90
N ARG A 471 14.34 -70.14 -30.23
CA ARG A 471 13.90 -71.56 -30.38
C ARG A 471 13.31 -71.88 -31.77
N ARG A 472 13.91 -71.30 -32.83
CA ARG A 472 13.66 -71.82 -34.18
C ARG A 472 14.95 -72.00 -34.94
#